data_0e26f52b5a11c9b08f421a8406db1111
#
_entry.id   0e26f52b5a11c9b08f421a8406db1111
#
_cell.length_a   1.000
_cell.length_b   1.000
_cell.length_c   1.000
_cell.angle_alpha   90.00
_cell.angle_beta   90.00
_cell.angle_gamma   90.00
#
_symmetry.space_group_name_H-M   'P 1'
#
loop_
_entity.id
_entity.type
_entity.pdbx_description
1 polymer ?
#
loop_
_entity_poly.entity_id
_entity_poly.type
_entity_poly.pdbx_seq_one_letter_code
_entity_poly.pdbx_strand_id
1 'polypeptide(L)'
;GVQVGQDITIRNSDGLLHNINASPTENRGFNVSQPVNMETNRSFPVAEVMVPVRCDVHGWMNSYIGVVDHPYFAVSGSDGSVSLDGLPPGDYVIEAWHEQLGTMTSNVTVTTGGTTEISFEFTEV
;
A
#
# COMPACT_ATOMS: atom_id res chain seq x y z
N GLY A 1 0.85 1.40 -2.65
CA GLY A 1 1.98 0.48 -2.66
C GLY A 1 3.28 1.17 -3.03
N VAL A 2 4.37 0.64 -2.54
CA VAL A 2 5.72 1.08 -2.90
C VAL A 2 6.62 -0.15 -3.05
N GLN A 3 7.72 0.00 -3.80
CA GLN A 3 8.72 -1.05 -3.89
C GLN A 3 9.77 -0.91 -2.79
N VAL A 4 10.39 -2.03 -2.43
CA VAL A 4 11.53 -2.06 -1.51
C VAL A 4 12.61 -1.09 -2.00
N GLY A 5 13.10 -0.22 -1.11
CA GLY A 5 14.14 0.77 -1.41
C GLY A 5 13.67 1.99 -2.20
N GLN A 6 12.41 2.05 -2.61
CA GLN A 6 11.89 3.21 -3.32
C GLN A 6 11.75 4.40 -2.36
N ASP A 7 12.28 5.55 -2.76
CA ASP A 7 12.10 6.79 -2.01
C ASP A 7 10.68 7.30 -2.17
N ILE A 8 10.06 7.65 -1.06
CA ILE A 8 8.75 8.33 -1.03
C ILE A 8 8.90 9.69 -0.39
N THR A 9 8.17 10.66 -0.94
CA THR A 9 8.10 12.00 -0.39
C THR A 9 6.75 12.18 0.28
N ILE A 10 6.78 12.50 1.56
CA ILE A 10 5.58 12.76 2.36
C ILE A 10 5.49 14.27 2.56
N ARG A 11 4.42 14.87 2.07
CA ARG A 11 4.24 16.31 2.07
C ARG A 11 3.05 16.71 2.94
N ASN A 12 3.27 17.74 3.78
CA ASN A 12 2.18 18.44 4.44
C ASN A 12 1.84 19.68 3.62
N SER A 13 0.71 19.65 2.93
CA SER A 13 0.20 20.80 2.14
C SER A 13 -0.93 21.55 2.84
N ASP A 14 -1.27 21.14 4.06
CA ASP A 14 -2.27 21.82 4.88
C ASP A 14 -1.68 23.01 5.60
N GLY A 15 -2.56 23.91 6.06
CA GLY A 15 -2.20 25.01 6.97
C GLY A 15 -2.10 24.58 8.43
N LEU A 16 -2.05 23.26 8.71
CA LEU A 16 -2.04 22.71 10.08
C LEU A 16 -0.81 21.85 10.31
N LEU A 17 -0.43 21.73 11.58
CA LEU A 17 0.62 20.81 12.00
C LEU A 17 0.11 19.37 11.90
N HIS A 18 0.93 18.52 11.31
CA HIS A 18 0.74 17.07 11.29
C HIS A 18 2.00 16.37 11.79
N ASN A 19 1.89 15.09 12.13
CA ASN A 19 3.03 14.20 12.27
C ASN A 19 2.79 12.93 11.45
N ILE A 20 3.88 12.25 11.13
CA ILE A 20 3.84 10.99 10.41
C ILE A 20 4.40 9.93 11.34
N ASN A 21 3.53 9.07 11.85
CA ASN A 21 3.90 7.96 12.73
C ASN A 21 3.69 6.64 11.99
N ALA A 22 4.78 6.06 11.49
CA ALA A 22 4.78 4.78 10.82
C ALA A 22 5.16 3.69 11.82
N SER A 23 4.35 2.65 11.93
CA SER A 23 4.49 1.55 12.89
C SER A 23 4.62 0.20 12.19
N PRO A 24 5.69 -0.04 11.43
CA PRO A 24 5.92 -1.32 10.76
C PRO A 24 6.30 -2.41 11.74
N THR A 25 6.20 -3.68 11.31
CA THR A 25 6.69 -4.83 12.08
C THR A 25 8.08 -5.29 11.63
N GLU A 26 8.37 -5.22 10.33
CA GLU A 26 9.63 -5.70 9.73
C GLU A 26 10.61 -4.55 9.44
N ASN A 27 10.09 -3.39 9.09
CA ASN A 27 10.89 -2.20 8.82
C ASN A 27 11.11 -1.39 10.08
N ARG A 28 12.02 -0.43 10.01
CA ARG A 28 12.23 0.54 11.07
C ARG A 28 11.10 1.57 11.06
N GLY A 29 10.45 1.75 12.19
CA GLY A 29 9.44 2.77 12.37
C GLY A 29 10.03 4.17 12.43
N PHE A 30 9.20 5.16 12.17
CA PHE A 30 9.57 6.56 12.36
C PHE A 30 8.35 7.39 12.78
N ASN A 31 8.64 8.46 13.49
CA ASN A 31 7.63 9.43 13.90
C ASN A 31 8.25 10.82 13.74
N VAL A 32 7.78 11.57 12.77
CA VAL A 32 8.34 12.88 12.44
C VAL A 32 7.25 13.94 12.45
N SER A 33 7.58 15.12 13.01
CA SER A 33 6.71 16.29 12.93
C SER A 33 6.76 16.90 11.54
N GLN A 34 5.62 17.29 11.04
CA GLN A 34 5.51 18.04 9.79
C GLN A 34 4.79 19.36 10.00
N PRO A 35 5.53 20.44 10.28
CA PRO A 35 4.97 21.79 10.21
C PRO A 35 4.47 22.10 8.82
N VAL A 36 3.73 23.17 8.67
CA VAL A 36 3.17 23.63 7.40
C VAL A 36 4.23 23.67 6.30
N ASN A 37 3.89 23.11 5.14
CA ASN A 37 4.72 23.05 3.92
C ASN A 37 6.03 22.27 4.05
N MET A 38 6.11 21.34 4.99
CA MET A 38 7.28 20.47 5.14
C MET A 38 7.16 19.22 4.29
N GLU A 39 8.29 18.76 3.75
CA GLU A 39 8.43 17.49 3.07
C GLU A 39 9.39 16.59 3.83
N THR A 40 9.07 15.28 3.86
CA THR A 40 9.91 14.26 4.48
C THR A 40 10.11 13.12 3.49
N ASN A 41 11.36 12.70 3.31
CA ASN A 41 11.69 11.57 2.44
C ASN A 41 12.01 10.34 3.28
N ARG A 42 11.43 9.19 2.89
CA ARG A 42 11.67 7.90 3.55
C ARG A 42 11.63 6.78 2.52
N SER A 43 12.28 5.66 2.87
CA SER A 43 12.21 4.42 2.12
C SER A 43 12.09 3.23 3.07
N PHE A 44 11.63 2.09 2.53
CA PHE A 44 11.49 0.86 3.33
C PHE A 44 12.36 -0.22 2.71
N PRO A 45 13.41 -0.71 3.42
CA PRO A 45 14.32 -1.69 2.85
C PRO A 45 13.82 -3.13 2.87
N VAL A 46 12.72 -3.41 3.55
CA VAL A 46 12.18 -4.78 3.72
C VAL A 46 10.73 -4.81 3.25
N ALA A 47 10.36 -5.87 2.51
CA ALA A 47 8.97 -6.08 2.09
C ALA A 47 8.07 -6.31 3.30
N GLU A 48 6.95 -5.64 3.33
CA GLU A 48 5.99 -5.72 4.43
C GLU A 48 4.60 -5.28 3.97
N VAL A 49 3.60 -6.12 4.18
CA VAL A 49 2.19 -5.80 3.93
C VAL A 49 1.44 -5.95 5.26
N MET A 50 1.04 -4.91 5.94
CA MET A 50 1.06 -3.48 5.60
C MET A 50 1.79 -2.71 6.69
N VAL A 51 2.27 -1.51 6.36
CA VAL A 51 2.79 -0.54 7.32
C VAL A 51 1.68 0.43 7.69
N PRO A 52 1.17 0.41 8.94
CA PRO A 52 0.22 1.43 9.38
C PRO A 52 0.91 2.78 9.53
N VAL A 53 0.25 3.82 9.06
CA VAL A 53 0.72 5.21 9.18
C VAL A 53 -0.40 6.05 9.76
N ARG A 54 -0.12 6.82 10.78
CA ARG A 54 -1.12 7.68 11.41
C ARG A 54 -0.55 9.05 11.75
N CYS A 55 -1.46 10.00 11.96
CA CYS A 55 -1.17 11.31 12.53
C CYS A 55 -1.66 11.34 13.97
N ASP A 56 -0.77 11.56 14.93
CA ASP A 56 -1.15 11.61 16.36
C ASP A 56 -1.85 12.91 16.74
N VAL A 57 -1.67 13.96 15.94
CA VAL A 57 -2.34 15.26 16.15
C VAL A 57 -3.82 15.17 15.77
N HIS A 58 -4.13 14.42 14.72
CA HIS A 58 -5.51 14.22 14.23
C HIS A 58 -5.80 12.72 14.18
N GLY A 59 -6.45 12.20 15.20
CA GLY A 59 -6.64 10.75 15.39
C GLY A 59 -7.43 10.02 14.30
N TRP A 60 -8.11 10.76 13.40
CA TRP A 60 -8.84 10.16 12.27
C TRP A 60 -7.99 10.02 11.00
N MET A 61 -6.76 10.57 11.00
CA MET A 61 -5.87 10.50 9.84
C MET A 61 -5.03 9.24 9.89
N ASN A 62 -5.45 8.23 9.12
CA ASN A 62 -4.79 6.94 9.01
C ASN A 62 -4.55 6.58 7.56
N SER A 63 -3.49 5.83 7.32
CA SER A 63 -3.16 5.30 6.01
C SER A 63 -2.36 4.00 6.15
N TYR A 64 -2.18 3.29 5.04
CA TYR A 64 -1.43 2.05 5.00
C TYR A 64 -0.52 2.04 3.79
N ILE A 65 0.71 1.57 3.99
CA ILE A 65 1.70 1.45 2.92
C ILE A 65 2.06 -0.01 2.77
N GLY A 66 1.81 -0.58 1.59
CA GLY A 66 2.28 -1.92 1.23
C GLY A 66 3.65 -1.83 0.60
N VAL A 67 4.62 -2.52 1.15
CA VAL A 67 5.99 -2.56 0.66
C VAL A 67 6.25 -3.92 0.01
N VAL A 68 6.52 -3.93 -1.28
CA VAL A 68 6.71 -5.14 -2.05
C VAL A 68 8.02 -5.08 -2.85
N ASP A 69 8.53 -6.24 -3.25
CA ASP A 69 9.80 -6.36 -3.97
C ASP A 69 9.62 -6.45 -5.49
N HIS A 70 8.45 -6.04 -6.01
CA HIS A 70 8.11 -6.06 -7.43
C HIS A 70 7.17 -4.89 -7.76
N PRO A 71 6.97 -4.55 -9.04
CA PRO A 71 6.09 -3.44 -9.42
C PRO A 71 4.60 -3.81 -9.59
N TYR A 72 4.22 -5.07 -9.35
CA TYR A 72 2.88 -5.56 -9.67
C TYR A 72 1.94 -5.40 -8.48
N PHE A 73 1.51 -4.18 -8.26
CA PHE A 73 0.52 -3.83 -7.24
C PHE A 73 -0.35 -2.68 -7.72
N ALA A 74 -1.54 -2.58 -7.17
CA ALA A 74 -2.45 -1.46 -7.45
C ALA A 74 -3.49 -1.35 -6.35
N VAL A 75 -4.17 -0.21 -6.31
CA VAL A 75 -5.27 0.06 -5.38
C VAL A 75 -6.56 0.13 -6.19
N SER A 76 -7.60 -0.58 -5.74
CA SER A 76 -8.89 -0.56 -6.39
C SER A 76 -9.53 0.84 -6.40
N GLY A 77 -10.25 1.15 -7.46
CA GLY A 77 -11.00 2.39 -7.56
C GLY A 77 -12.29 2.37 -6.74
N SER A 78 -13.06 3.44 -6.83
CA SER A 78 -14.33 3.58 -6.10
C SER A 78 -15.37 2.53 -6.51
N ASP A 79 -15.27 1.98 -7.71
CA ASP A 79 -16.12 0.89 -8.20
C ASP A 79 -15.61 -0.50 -7.84
N GLY A 80 -14.48 -0.59 -7.15
CA GLY A 80 -13.87 -1.85 -6.74
C GLY A 80 -13.00 -2.53 -7.79
N SER A 81 -12.84 -1.94 -8.97
CA SER A 81 -12.02 -2.53 -10.03
C SER A 81 -10.56 -2.08 -9.95
N VAL A 82 -9.67 -2.96 -10.42
CA VAL A 82 -8.23 -2.72 -10.45
C VAL A 82 -7.60 -3.55 -11.55
N SER A 83 -6.53 -3.04 -12.16
CA SER A 83 -5.75 -3.76 -13.16
C SER A 83 -4.29 -3.87 -12.74
N LEU A 84 -3.69 -5.03 -12.98
CA LEU A 84 -2.25 -5.25 -12.90
C LEU A 84 -1.75 -5.54 -14.31
N ASP A 85 -1.03 -4.60 -14.90
CA ASP A 85 -0.54 -4.69 -16.26
C ASP A 85 0.93 -5.14 -16.29
N GLY A 86 1.34 -5.71 -17.44
CA GLY A 86 2.74 -6.02 -17.69
C GLY A 86 3.23 -7.31 -17.04
N LEU A 87 2.35 -8.12 -16.46
CA LEU A 87 2.73 -9.44 -15.92
C LEU A 87 3.16 -10.38 -17.06
N PRO A 88 4.37 -10.95 -17.01
CA PRO A 88 4.76 -11.98 -17.97
C PRO A 88 3.84 -13.21 -17.88
N PRO A 89 3.74 -14.02 -18.95
CA PRO A 89 2.99 -15.28 -18.87
C PRO A 89 3.51 -16.18 -17.75
N GLY A 90 2.62 -16.80 -17.02
CA GLY A 90 2.96 -17.68 -15.90
C GLY A 90 1.83 -17.85 -14.91
N ASP A 91 2.12 -18.59 -13.86
CA ASP A 91 1.19 -18.81 -12.75
C ASP A 91 1.53 -17.87 -11.60
N TYR A 92 0.50 -17.25 -11.02
CA TYR A 92 0.64 -16.27 -9.96
C TYR A 92 -0.36 -16.50 -8.85
N VAL A 93 -0.02 -16.00 -7.66
CA VAL A 93 -0.95 -15.84 -6.55
C VAL A 93 -1.23 -14.35 -6.40
N ILE A 94 -2.50 -13.97 -6.55
CA ILE A 94 -2.95 -12.60 -6.34
C ILE A 94 -3.43 -12.47 -4.90
N GLU A 95 -2.91 -11.48 -4.20
CA GLU A 95 -3.27 -11.17 -2.83
C GLU A 95 -4.06 -9.86 -2.80
N ALA A 96 -5.25 -9.90 -2.20
CA ALA A 96 -6.07 -8.72 -1.96
C ALA A 96 -6.11 -8.44 -0.46
N TRP A 97 -5.81 -7.21 -0.09
CA TRP A 97 -5.76 -6.80 1.31
C TRP A 97 -6.79 -5.69 1.58
N HIS A 98 -7.53 -5.84 2.68
CA HIS A 98 -8.48 -4.85 3.16
C HIS A 98 -8.19 -4.53 4.63
N GLU A 99 -8.24 -3.25 4.99
CA GLU A 99 -7.84 -2.78 6.32
C GLU A 99 -8.66 -3.36 7.48
N GLN A 100 -9.91 -3.75 7.22
CA GLN A 100 -10.81 -4.31 8.24
C GLN A 100 -11.13 -5.77 8.02
N LEU A 101 -11.18 -6.22 6.77
CA LEU A 101 -11.67 -7.54 6.40
C LEU A 101 -10.53 -8.54 6.10
N GLY A 102 -9.29 -8.09 6.18
CA GLY A 102 -8.12 -8.96 6.09
C GLY A 102 -7.64 -9.21 4.67
N THR A 103 -7.05 -10.39 4.47
CA THR A 103 -6.37 -10.77 3.24
C THR A 103 -7.08 -11.95 2.58
N MET A 104 -7.24 -11.88 1.26
CA MET A 104 -7.70 -12.99 0.43
C MET A 104 -6.68 -13.26 -0.67
N THR A 105 -6.56 -14.52 -1.07
CA THR A 105 -5.64 -14.92 -2.14
C THR A 105 -6.36 -15.74 -3.20
N SER A 106 -5.88 -15.68 -4.44
CA SER A 106 -6.38 -16.49 -5.54
C SER A 106 -5.24 -16.84 -6.49
N ASN A 107 -5.25 -18.07 -7.00
CA ASN A 107 -4.31 -18.48 -8.01
C ASN A 107 -4.81 -18.06 -9.38
N VAL A 108 -3.94 -17.52 -10.22
CA VAL A 108 -4.27 -17.10 -11.58
C VAL A 108 -3.17 -17.54 -12.55
N THR A 109 -3.55 -17.77 -13.78
CA THR A 109 -2.62 -18.06 -14.88
C THR A 109 -2.74 -16.94 -15.92
N VAL A 110 -1.61 -16.33 -16.26
CA VAL A 110 -1.52 -15.30 -17.30
C VAL A 110 -0.93 -15.96 -18.55
N THR A 111 -1.63 -15.80 -19.68
CA THR A 111 -1.19 -16.30 -20.98
C THR A 111 -0.62 -15.18 -21.82
N THR A 112 0.21 -15.52 -22.82
CA THR A 112 0.82 -14.53 -23.73
C THR A 112 -0.27 -13.72 -24.45
N GLY A 113 -0.23 -12.37 -24.24
CA GLY A 113 -1.21 -11.46 -24.86
C GLY A 113 -2.61 -11.56 -24.30
N GLY A 114 -2.82 -12.38 -23.26
CA GLY A 114 -4.13 -12.58 -22.64
C GLY A 114 -4.38 -11.70 -21.41
N THR A 115 -5.65 -11.62 -21.04
CA THR A 115 -6.09 -10.98 -19.80
C THR A 115 -6.85 -12.03 -18.98
N THR A 116 -6.50 -12.14 -17.71
CA THR A 116 -7.21 -13.01 -16.75
C THR A 116 -7.97 -12.14 -15.77
N GLU A 117 -9.25 -12.40 -15.61
CA GLU A 117 -10.11 -11.70 -14.66
C GLU A 117 -10.39 -12.60 -13.46
N ILE A 118 -10.28 -12.00 -12.26
CA ILE A 118 -10.67 -12.64 -11.00
C ILE A 118 -11.47 -11.65 -10.15
N SER A 119 -12.23 -12.19 -9.20
CA SER A 119 -12.98 -11.37 -8.26
C SER A 119 -12.70 -11.83 -6.84
N PHE A 120 -12.60 -10.85 -5.95
CA PHE A 120 -12.59 -11.07 -4.52
C PHE A 120 -13.84 -10.43 -3.92
N GLU A 121 -14.51 -11.17 -3.04
CA GLU A 121 -15.65 -10.65 -2.32
C GLU A 121 -15.33 -10.61 -0.82
N PHE A 122 -15.19 -9.41 -0.30
CA PHE A 122 -15.00 -9.20 1.14
C PHE A 122 -16.38 -9.00 1.77
N THR A 123 -16.68 -9.80 2.78
CA THR A 123 -17.96 -9.72 3.51
C THR A 123 -17.68 -9.39 4.96
N GLU A 124 -18.53 -8.54 5.53
CA GLU A 124 -18.54 -8.30 6.97
C GLU A 124 -19.02 -9.55 7.71
N VAL A 125 -18.38 -9.81 8.82
CA VAL A 125 -18.70 -10.95 9.67
C VAL A 125 -19.55 -10.48 10.84
#